data_2b827e926961a0e5018a08c409637ae6
#
_entry.id   2b827e926961a0e5018a08c409637ae6
#
_cell.length_a   1.000
_cell.length_b   1.000
_cell.length_c   1.000
_cell.angle_alpha   90.00
_cell.angle_beta   90.00
_cell.angle_gamma   90.00
#
_symmetry.space_group_name_H-M   'P 1'
#
loop_
_entity.id
_entity.type
_entity.pdbx_description
1 polymer ?
#
loop_
_entity_poly.entity_id
_entity_poly.type
_entity_poly.pdbx_seq_one_letter_code
_entity_poly.pdbx_strand_id
1 'polypeptide(L)'
;MKIQEVIDRVLTDSTGETRIAPTCDQLMTGDPQQEVKGIAVTFMATVEVIREAAAKGVNFIITHEPTWFTGRDVPDWCAEDSTYLAKRCLIDETGMTIWRYHDHMHAAAGDRIYWGVADKLGWNQYLVPGQKAPWLYEIPQTTLVDLAADLKRKLDMTTLQTIGDPEMPVNKVLILVGGGSLGLGVEEMPMQAMEQT
;
A
#
# COMPACT_ATOMS: atom_id res chain seq x y z
N MET A 1 17.92 0.05 19.09
CA MET A 1 17.91 -0.28 17.63
C MET A 1 17.78 1.02 16.86
N LYS A 2 18.65 1.23 15.90
CA LYS A 2 18.57 2.43 15.04
C LYS A 2 17.48 2.28 13.99
N ILE A 3 16.98 3.41 13.51
CA ILE A 3 15.97 3.43 12.43
C ILE A 3 16.51 2.74 11.17
N GLN A 4 17.80 2.96 10.82
CA GLN A 4 18.42 2.28 9.68
C GLN A 4 18.39 0.75 9.81
N GLU A 5 18.62 0.22 10.99
CA GLU A 5 18.57 -1.23 11.23
C GLU A 5 17.17 -1.81 11.00
N VAL A 6 16.12 -1.03 11.31
CA VAL A 6 14.73 -1.44 11.02
C VAL A 6 14.48 -1.41 9.51
N ILE A 7 14.89 -0.36 8.82
CA ILE A 7 14.77 -0.23 7.36
C ILE A 7 15.46 -1.42 6.67
N ASP A 8 16.71 -1.70 7.01
CA ASP A 8 17.49 -2.80 6.43
C ASP A 8 16.82 -4.14 6.66
N ARG A 9 16.29 -4.37 7.87
CA ARG A 9 15.58 -5.61 8.21
C ARG A 9 14.30 -5.78 7.41
N VAL A 10 13.49 -4.71 7.25
CA VAL A 10 12.25 -4.74 6.45
C VAL A 10 12.56 -5.02 4.98
N LEU A 11 13.57 -4.36 4.41
CA LEU A 11 13.99 -4.58 3.03
C LEU A 11 14.50 -6.03 2.82
N THR A 12 15.30 -6.55 3.75
CA THR A 12 15.81 -7.92 3.67
C THR A 12 14.68 -8.95 3.81
N ASP A 13 13.71 -8.71 4.70
CA ASP A 13 12.51 -9.55 4.81
C ASP A 13 11.63 -9.54 3.55
N SER A 14 11.65 -8.44 2.81
CA SER A 14 10.86 -8.29 1.58
C SER A 14 11.48 -9.02 0.38
N THR A 15 12.76 -8.77 0.10
CA THR A 15 13.43 -9.18 -1.13
C THR A 15 14.78 -9.88 -0.90
N GLY A 16 15.07 -10.32 0.32
CA GLY A 16 16.35 -10.91 0.68
C GLY A 16 17.49 -9.89 0.54
N GLU A 17 18.59 -10.31 -0.05
CA GLU A 17 19.74 -9.44 -0.33
C GLU A 17 19.56 -8.57 -1.59
N THR A 18 18.52 -8.84 -2.37
CA THR A 18 18.23 -8.06 -3.60
C THR A 18 17.67 -6.70 -3.22
N ARG A 19 18.21 -5.66 -3.84
CA ARG A 19 17.68 -4.29 -3.73
C ARG A 19 17.19 -3.82 -5.07
N ILE A 20 15.97 -3.27 -5.09
CA ILE A 20 15.35 -2.70 -6.31
C ILE A 20 16.01 -1.35 -6.61
N ALA A 21 16.38 -1.14 -7.84
CA ALA A 21 16.90 0.14 -8.33
C ALA A 21 16.55 0.33 -9.82
N PRO A 22 16.01 1.49 -10.21
CA PRO A 22 15.60 2.59 -9.35
C PRO A 22 14.40 2.24 -8.48
N THR A 23 14.22 2.92 -7.34
CA THR A 23 13.08 2.71 -6.43
C THR A 23 12.58 4.04 -5.88
N CYS A 24 11.30 4.07 -5.50
CA CYS A 24 10.71 5.16 -4.73
C CYS A 24 10.76 4.93 -3.21
N ASP A 25 11.33 3.80 -2.76
CA ASP A 25 11.55 3.53 -1.34
C ASP A 25 12.70 4.38 -0.82
N GLN A 26 12.37 5.47 -0.12
CA GLN A 26 13.34 6.49 0.26
C GLN A 26 13.10 6.98 1.68
N LEU A 27 14.19 7.37 2.35
CA LEU A 27 14.12 8.16 3.56
C LEU A 27 13.75 9.60 3.17
N MET A 28 12.52 10.00 3.53
CA MET A 28 11.99 11.30 3.11
C MET A 28 12.37 12.42 4.04
N THR A 29 12.45 12.13 5.34
CA THR A 29 12.78 13.12 6.37
C THR A 29 13.52 12.47 7.54
N GLY A 30 14.17 13.28 8.36
CA GLY A 30 14.76 12.87 9.62
C GLY A 30 16.15 12.23 9.49
N ASP A 31 16.60 11.59 10.56
CA ASP A 31 17.91 10.98 10.68
C ASP A 31 17.78 9.48 10.97
N PRO A 32 18.23 8.59 10.06
CA PRO A 32 18.15 7.15 10.22
C PRO A 32 19.08 6.61 11.33
N GLN A 33 20.00 7.43 11.84
CA GLN A 33 20.89 7.04 12.94
C GLN A 33 20.26 7.21 14.33
N GLN A 34 19.09 7.83 14.42
CA GLN A 34 18.34 7.91 15.67
C GLN A 34 17.94 6.52 16.18
N GLU A 35 17.83 6.38 17.48
CA GLU A 35 17.21 5.22 18.09
C GLU A 35 15.69 5.26 17.91
N VAL A 36 15.13 4.10 17.59
CA VAL A 36 13.67 3.94 17.50
C VAL A 36 13.06 4.05 18.89
N LYS A 37 12.16 5.00 19.09
CA LYS A 37 11.32 5.15 20.29
C LYS A 37 9.96 4.50 20.10
N GLY A 38 9.47 4.46 18.87
CA GLY A 38 8.24 3.83 18.44
C GLY A 38 8.11 3.92 16.93
N ILE A 39 7.31 3.02 16.36
CA ILE A 39 7.07 2.95 14.91
C ILE A 39 5.57 3.11 14.67
N ALA A 40 5.20 4.00 13.76
CA ALA A 40 3.88 4.07 13.18
C ALA A 40 3.93 3.56 11.72
N VAL A 41 2.96 2.74 11.35
CA VAL A 41 2.80 2.26 9.97
C VAL A 41 1.49 2.82 9.43
N THR A 42 1.54 3.43 8.26
CA THR A 42 0.40 4.11 7.68
C THR A 42 0.43 4.04 6.15
N PHE A 43 -0.73 4.20 5.53
CA PHE A 43 -0.80 4.34 4.07
C PHE A 43 -0.19 5.67 3.62
N MET A 44 -0.55 6.78 4.29
CA MET A 44 -0.03 8.12 4.03
C MET A 44 0.38 8.81 5.32
N ALA A 45 1.53 9.48 5.34
CA ALA A 45 1.96 10.33 6.44
C ALA A 45 1.25 11.69 6.38
N THR A 46 -0.04 11.72 6.75
CA THR A 46 -0.81 12.98 6.83
C THR A 46 -0.40 13.81 8.04
N VAL A 47 -0.81 15.08 8.07
CA VAL A 47 -0.56 15.98 9.22
C VAL A 47 -1.12 15.38 10.52
N GLU A 48 -2.31 14.79 10.46
CA GLU A 48 -2.98 14.14 11.60
C GLU A 48 -2.16 12.94 12.09
N VAL A 49 -1.70 12.08 11.18
CA VAL A 49 -0.86 10.92 11.51
C VAL A 49 0.44 11.36 12.17
N ILE A 50 1.10 12.39 11.66
CA ILE A 50 2.34 12.91 12.24
C ILE A 50 2.10 13.45 13.65
N ARG A 51 1.03 14.22 13.86
CA ARG A 51 0.65 14.74 15.19
C ARG A 51 0.34 13.62 16.17
N GLU A 52 -0.44 12.63 15.75
CA GLU A 52 -0.81 11.50 16.61
C GLU A 52 0.42 10.64 16.96
N ALA A 53 1.30 10.37 15.99
CA ALA A 53 2.54 9.66 16.21
C ALA A 53 3.43 10.39 17.22
N ALA A 54 3.63 11.70 17.04
CA ALA A 54 4.42 12.53 17.95
C ALA A 54 3.81 12.55 19.36
N ALA A 55 2.50 12.70 19.50
CA ALA A 55 1.80 12.69 20.79
C ALA A 55 1.97 11.36 21.54
N LYS A 56 2.18 10.25 20.83
CA LYS A 56 2.47 8.92 21.39
C LYS A 56 3.96 8.65 21.61
N GLY A 57 4.83 9.63 21.36
CA GLY A 57 6.29 9.49 21.50
C GLY A 57 6.93 8.66 20.39
N VAL A 58 6.21 8.42 19.29
CA VAL A 58 6.74 7.76 18.10
C VAL A 58 7.64 8.73 17.34
N ASN A 59 8.79 8.27 16.88
CA ASN A 59 9.74 9.07 16.10
C ASN A 59 10.04 8.52 14.70
N PHE A 60 9.41 7.39 14.32
CA PHE A 60 9.61 6.77 13.01
C PHE A 60 8.27 6.37 12.39
N ILE A 61 8.00 6.89 11.20
CA ILE A 61 6.83 6.54 10.38
C ILE A 61 7.28 5.77 9.15
N ILE A 62 6.67 4.62 8.92
CA ILE A 62 6.76 3.86 7.67
C ILE A 62 5.48 4.15 6.89
N THR A 63 5.61 4.75 5.71
CA THR A 63 4.48 5.10 4.84
C THR A 63 4.56 4.38 3.50
N HIS A 64 3.44 4.04 2.90
CA HIS A 64 3.40 3.42 1.57
C HIS A 64 3.41 4.50 0.47
N GLU A 65 2.55 5.51 0.61
CA GLU A 65 2.38 6.58 -0.36
C GLU A 65 3.34 7.77 -0.12
N PRO A 66 3.44 8.68 -1.11
CA PRO A 66 4.32 9.85 -1.01
C PRO A 66 4.10 10.71 0.24
N THR A 67 5.17 11.27 0.74
CA THR A 67 5.14 12.28 1.81
C THR A 67 4.71 13.65 1.27
N TRP A 68 5.11 13.98 0.03
CA TRP A 68 4.93 15.29 -0.59
C TRP A 68 4.08 15.23 -1.87
N PHE A 69 2.80 15.05 -1.83
CA PHE A 69 1.79 15.27 -2.88
C PHE A 69 1.95 14.55 -4.23
N THR A 70 3.15 14.18 -4.68
CA THR A 70 3.37 13.54 -5.99
C THR A 70 4.07 12.20 -5.87
N GLY A 71 3.87 11.32 -6.86
CA GLY A 71 4.49 9.99 -6.89
C GLY A 71 6.03 10.00 -6.86
N ARG A 72 6.64 11.08 -7.35
CA ARG A 72 8.11 11.30 -7.28
C ARG A 72 8.56 11.85 -5.93
N ASP A 73 7.63 12.30 -5.13
CA ASP A 73 7.87 12.86 -3.79
C ASP A 73 8.85 14.05 -3.75
N VAL A 74 8.86 14.87 -4.82
CA VAL A 74 9.70 16.05 -4.97
C VAL A 74 8.87 17.29 -4.69
N PRO A 75 9.22 18.10 -3.66
CA PRO A 75 8.41 19.26 -3.25
C PRO A 75 8.77 20.57 -3.95
N ASP A 76 9.73 20.62 -4.87
CA ASP A 76 10.27 21.88 -5.43
C ASP A 76 9.19 22.78 -6.04
N TRP A 77 8.18 22.16 -6.70
CA TRP A 77 7.07 22.89 -7.33
C TRP A 77 6.12 23.55 -6.34
N CYS A 78 6.11 23.13 -5.07
CA CYS A 78 5.26 23.66 -4.00
C CYS A 78 6.05 24.20 -2.81
N ALA A 79 7.33 24.53 -2.99
CA ALA A 79 8.23 24.92 -1.91
C ALA A 79 7.74 26.13 -1.09
N GLU A 80 6.94 27.01 -1.71
CA GLU A 80 6.34 28.18 -1.04
C GLU A 80 4.86 27.98 -0.66
N ASP A 81 4.30 26.79 -0.94
CA ASP A 81 2.91 26.49 -0.58
C ASP A 81 2.74 26.39 0.93
N SER A 82 1.70 27.05 1.45
CA SER A 82 1.47 27.11 2.89
C SER A 82 1.18 25.75 3.53
N THR A 83 0.56 24.83 2.81
CA THR A 83 0.26 23.47 3.28
C THR A 83 1.54 22.65 3.37
N TYR A 84 2.41 22.76 2.36
CA TYR A 84 3.73 22.13 2.38
C TYR A 84 4.57 22.65 3.55
N LEU A 85 4.66 23.98 3.69
CA LEU A 85 5.45 24.61 4.75
C LEU A 85 4.95 24.23 6.15
N ALA A 86 3.63 24.20 6.36
CA ALA A 86 3.05 23.77 7.64
C ALA A 86 3.36 22.30 7.97
N LYS A 87 3.27 21.40 6.98
CA LYS A 87 3.63 20.00 7.16
C LYS A 87 5.11 19.82 7.42
N ARG A 88 5.95 20.55 6.68
CA ARG A 88 7.41 20.54 6.85
C ARG A 88 7.82 21.01 8.24
N CYS A 89 7.26 22.14 8.68
CA CYS A 89 7.50 22.69 10.02
C CYS A 89 7.14 21.67 11.11
N LEU A 90 5.97 21.02 11.01
CA LEU A 90 5.55 19.97 11.95
C LEU A 90 6.52 18.79 12.00
N ILE A 91 7.03 18.34 10.86
CA ILE A 91 8.02 17.26 10.77
C ILE A 91 9.32 17.67 11.45
N ASP A 92 9.79 18.88 11.16
CA ASP A 92 11.04 19.42 11.73
C ASP A 92 10.92 19.65 13.25
N GLU A 93 9.80 20.20 13.74
CA GLU A 93 9.52 20.41 15.16
C GLU A 93 9.43 19.11 15.96
N THR A 94 8.87 18.07 15.37
CA THR A 94 8.72 16.77 16.02
C THR A 94 9.96 15.87 15.86
N GLY A 95 10.88 16.23 14.97
CA GLY A 95 12.04 15.40 14.63
C GLY A 95 11.63 14.05 13.99
N MET A 96 10.47 14.05 13.32
CA MET A 96 9.89 12.82 12.77
C MET A 96 10.72 12.30 11.59
N THR A 97 11.14 11.06 11.68
CA THR A 97 11.75 10.34 10.56
C THR A 97 10.66 9.62 9.78
N ILE A 98 10.59 9.85 8.47
CA ILE A 98 9.60 9.25 7.58
C ILE A 98 10.34 8.50 6.49
N TRP A 99 10.03 7.22 6.35
CA TRP A 99 10.55 6.35 5.31
C TRP A 99 9.40 5.84 4.44
N ARG A 100 9.52 6.05 3.13
CA ARG A 100 8.60 5.47 2.14
C ARG A 100 9.03 4.05 1.82
N TYR A 101 8.10 3.11 1.96
CA TYR A 101 8.27 1.69 1.67
C TYR A 101 7.16 1.22 0.73
N HIS A 102 7.44 1.13 -0.54
CA HIS A 102 6.48 0.86 -1.61
C HIS A 102 6.93 -0.27 -2.53
N ASP A 103 8.02 -0.05 -3.31
CA ASP A 103 8.41 -0.98 -4.36
C ASP A 103 8.85 -2.34 -3.83
N HIS A 104 9.63 -2.37 -2.75
CA HIS A 104 10.04 -3.62 -2.12
C HIS A 104 8.85 -4.35 -1.46
N MET A 105 7.80 -3.63 -1.03
CA MET A 105 6.56 -4.24 -0.53
C MET A 105 5.84 -5.01 -1.64
N HIS A 106 5.73 -4.41 -2.83
CA HIS A 106 5.12 -5.03 -4.00
C HIS A 106 5.98 -6.17 -4.58
N ALA A 107 7.30 -6.06 -4.52
CA ALA A 107 8.23 -7.09 -4.99
C ALA A 107 8.44 -8.24 -4.00
N ALA A 108 7.98 -8.11 -2.75
CA ALA A 108 8.00 -9.21 -1.80
C ALA A 108 7.24 -10.42 -2.37
N ALA A 109 7.65 -11.62 -1.98
CA ALA A 109 7.04 -12.86 -2.46
C ALA A 109 5.52 -12.82 -2.29
N GLY A 110 4.81 -12.66 -3.43
CA GLY A 110 3.35 -12.60 -3.48
C GLY A 110 2.72 -11.25 -3.18
N ASP A 111 3.41 -10.13 -3.36
CA ASP A 111 2.88 -8.77 -3.14
C ASP A 111 2.05 -8.62 -1.85
N ARG A 112 2.59 -7.94 -0.86
CA ARG A 112 1.98 -7.88 0.49
C ARG A 112 0.62 -7.17 0.53
N ILE A 113 0.32 -6.31 -0.46
CA ILE A 113 -1.01 -5.67 -0.57
C ILE A 113 -2.05 -6.71 -0.96
N TYR A 114 -1.75 -7.56 -1.95
CA TYR A 114 -2.65 -8.64 -2.37
C TYR A 114 -2.87 -9.65 -1.24
N TRP A 115 -1.82 -10.03 -0.52
CA TRP A 115 -1.95 -10.89 0.66
C TRP A 115 -2.85 -10.26 1.73
N GLY A 116 -2.68 -8.99 2.02
CA GLY A 116 -3.52 -8.27 2.97
C GLY A 116 -4.99 -8.25 2.57
N VAL A 117 -5.27 -8.04 1.27
CA VAL A 117 -6.64 -8.10 0.74
C VAL A 117 -7.21 -9.52 0.85
N ALA A 118 -6.45 -10.54 0.42
CA ALA A 118 -6.87 -11.93 0.50
C ALA A 118 -7.19 -12.37 1.94
N ASP A 119 -6.34 -11.98 2.89
CA ASP A 119 -6.52 -12.26 4.31
C ASP A 119 -7.77 -11.56 4.86
N LYS A 120 -7.93 -10.27 4.57
CA LYS A 120 -9.10 -9.49 4.98
C LYS A 120 -10.41 -10.05 4.43
N LEU A 121 -10.40 -10.58 3.21
CA LEU A 121 -11.54 -11.23 2.58
C LEU A 121 -11.75 -12.67 3.05
N GLY A 122 -10.76 -13.32 3.65
CA GLY A 122 -10.74 -14.73 3.97
C GLY A 122 -10.68 -15.62 2.71
N TRP A 123 -9.95 -15.15 1.68
CA TRP A 123 -9.90 -15.78 0.36
C TRP A 123 -8.60 -16.52 0.04
N ASN A 124 -7.69 -16.64 0.99
CA ASN A 124 -6.39 -17.31 0.79
C ASN A 124 -6.55 -18.73 0.17
N GLN A 125 -7.58 -19.47 0.58
CA GLN A 125 -7.85 -20.82 0.07
C GLN A 125 -8.45 -20.85 -1.34
N TYR A 126 -8.90 -19.71 -1.86
CA TYR A 126 -9.52 -19.59 -3.20
C TYR A 126 -8.55 -19.04 -4.24
N LEU A 127 -7.33 -18.68 -3.85
CA LEU A 127 -6.33 -18.16 -4.77
C LEU A 127 -5.94 -19.25 -5.78
N VAL A 128 -6.05 -18.95 -7.05
CA VAL A 128 -5.59 -19.88 -8.12
C VAL A 128 -4.06 -19.95 -8.05
N PRO A 129 -3.47 -21.16 -7.97
CA PRO A 129 -2.02 -21.32 -7.84
C PRO A 129 -1.23 -20.78 -9.02
N GLY A 130 -0.02 -20.28 -8.74
CA GLY A 130 0.94 -19.83 -9.77
C GLY A 130 0.64 -18.48 -10.38
N GLN A 131 -0.32 -17.73 -9.83
CA GLN A 131 -0.67 -16.41 -10.33
C GLN A 131 0.41 -15.37 -9.98
N LYS A 132 0.67 -14.49 -10.94
CA LYS A 132 1.26 -13.17 -10.69
C LYS A 132 0.13 -12.14 -10.56
N ALA A 133 0.41 -10.96 -10.03
CA ALA A 133 -0.57 -9.89 -10.06
C ALA A 133 -0.98 -9.54 -11.51
N PRO A 134 -2.28 -9.35 -11.80
CA PRO A 134 -3.44 -9.39 -10.92
C PRO A 134 -3.80 -10.80 -10.45
N TRP A 135 -4.37 -10.93 -9.24
CA TRP A 135 -4.66 -12.23 -8.67
C TRP A 135 -6.08 -12.69 -8.96
N LEU A 136 -6.18 -13.92 -9.47
CA LEU A 136 -7.44 -14.62 -9.75
C LEU A 136 -7.83 -15.52 -8.57
N TYR A 137 -9.09 -15.46 -8.20
CA TYR A 137 -9.69 -16.28 -7.16
C TYR A 137 -10.85 -17.09 -7.74
N GLU A 138 -10.94 -18.37 -7.39
CA GLU A 138 -12.10 -19.22 -7.64
C GLU A 138 -12.88 -19.39 -6.33
N ILE A 139 -13.92 -18.57 -6.16
CA ILE A 139 -14.77 -18.56 -4.97
C ILE A 139 -16.00 -19.46 -5.14
N PRO A 140 -16.67 -19.88 -4.06
CA PRO A 140 -17.99 -20.50 -4.17
C PRO A 140 -18.93 -19.60 -4.97
N GLN A 141 -19.74 -20.21 -5.83
CA GLN A 141 -20.68 -19.48 -6.69
C GLN A 141 -21.63 -18.60 -5.86
N THR A 142 -21.75 -17.34 -6.27
CA THR A 142 -22.61 -16.33 -5.66
C THR A 142 -23.22 -15.46 -6.76
N THR A 143 -24.00 -14.43 -6.41
CA THR A 143 -24.44 -13.38 -7.35
C THR A 143 -23.57 -12.14 -7.23
N LEU A 144 -23.61 -11.26 -8.24
CA LEU A 144 -22.87 -9.98 -8.19
C LEU A 144 -23.33 -9.12 -7.01
N VAL A 145 -24.61 -9.06 -6.71
CA VAL A 145 -25.15 -8.27 -5.59
C VAL A 145 -24.71 -8.83 -4.24
N ASP A 146 -24.72 -10.14 -4.06
CA ASP A 146 -24.26 -10.77 -2.82
C ASP A 146 -22.75 -10.63 -2.62
N LEU A 147 -21.97 -10.79 -3.70
CA LEU A 147 -20.53 -10.53 -3.67
C LEU A 147 -20.24 -9.08 -3.26
N ALA A 148 -20.93 -8.11 -3.87
CA ALA A 148 -20.76 -6.70 -3.53
C ALA A 148 -21.10 -6.40 -2.06
N ALA A 149 -22.17 -7.02 -1.54
CA ALA A 149 -22.54 -6.89 -0.14
C ALA A 149 -21.48 -7.50 0.80
N ASP A 150 -20.94 -8.67 0.47
CA ASP A 150 -19.88 -9.32 1.23
C ASP A 150 -18.57 -8.51 1.23
N LEU A 151 -18.15 -7.97 0.08
CA LEU A 151 -16.99 -7.10 -0.05
C LEU A 151 -17.15 -5.82 0.80
N LYS A 152 -18.30 -5.15 0.70
CA LYS A 152 -18.61 -3.96 1.52
C LYS A 152 -18.44 -4.25 3.00
N ARG A 153 -19.00 -5.35 3.46
CA ARG A 153 -18.95 -5.74 4.87
C ARG A 153 -17.53 -6.07 5.33
N LYS A 154 -16.80 -6.88 4.54
CA LYS A 154 -15.44 -7.34 4.89
C LYS A 154 -14.39 -6.23 4.83
N LEU A 155 -14.53 -5.31 3.88
CA LEU A 155 -13.61 -4.20 3.69
C LEU A 155 -14.02 -2.90 4.40
N ASP A 156 -15.11 -2.96 5.17
CA ASP A 156 -15.67 -1.80 5.90
C ASP A 156 -15.97 -0.60 4.97
N MET A 157 -16.56 -0.90 3.82
CA MET A 157 -16.89 0.12 2.80
C MET A 157 -18.33 0.58 2.94
N THR A 158 -18.55 1.89 2.97
CA THR A 158 -19.91 2.48 2.95
C THR A 158 -20.53 2.44 1.56
N THR A 159 -19.70 2.55 0.50
CA THR A 159 -20.13 2.61 -0.89
C THR A 159 -19.26 1.72 -1.76
N LEU A 160 -19.88 0.96 -2.65
CA LEU A 160 -19.22 0.18 -3.70
C LEU A 160 -20.00 0.36 -5.00
N GLN A 161 -19.31 0.77 -6.07
CA GLN A 161 -19.91 0.86 -7.39
C GLN A 161 -19.86 -0.52 -8.06
N THR A 162 -20.98 -0.95 -8.63
CA THR A 162 -21.09 -2.20 -9.39
C THR A 162 -21.56 -1.91 -10.81
N ILE A 163 -21.07 -2.70 -11.77
CA ILE A 163 -21.49 -2.66 -13.17
C ILE A 163 -21.80 -4.09 -13.59
N GLY A 164 -22.98 -4.32 -14.13
CA GLY A 164 -23.46 -5.63 -14.57
C GLY A 164 -24.86 -5.95 -14.03
N ASP A 165 -25.39 -7.12 -14.44
CA ASP A 165 -26.64 -7.63 -13.90
C ASP A 165 -26.43 -8.05 -12.42
N PRO A 166 -27.18 -7.50 -11.46
CA PRO A 166 -27.05 -7.86 -10.05
C PRO A 166 -27.18 -9.37 -9.77
N GLU A 167 -28.01 -10.05 -10.55
CA GLU A 167 -28.28 -11.49 -10.39
C GLU A 167 -27.32 -12.39 -11.19
N MET A 168 -26.37 -11.82 -11.92
CA MET A 168 -25.41 -12.63 -12.66
C MET A 168 -24.61 -13.53 -11.70
N PRO A 169 -24.42 -14.83 -12.07
CA PRO A 169 -23.60 -15.72 -11.25
C PRO A 169 -22.12 -15.38 -11.35
N VAL A 170 -21.44 -15.38 -10.22
CA VAL A 170 -20.01 -15.10 -10.10
C VAL A 170 -19.34 -16.21 -9.29
N ASN A 171 -18.28 -16.79 -9.84
CA ASN A 171 -17.40 -17.72 -9.13
C ASN A 171 -15.91 -17.49 -9.41
N LYS A 172 -15.57 -16.66 -10.40
CA LYS A 172 -14.21 -16.22 -10.69
C LYS A 172 -14.09 -14.71 -10.46
N VAL A 173 -13.10 -14.29 -9.70
CA VAL A 173 -12.88 -12.88 -9.35
C VAL A 173 -11.42 -12.53 -9.55
N LEU A 174 -11.16 -11.56 -10.41
CA LEU A 174 -9.84 -10.96 -10.56
C LEU A 174 -9.76 -9.71 -9.68
N ILE A 175 -8.77 -9.65 -8.80
CA ILE A 175 -8.55 -8.48 -7.95
C ILE A 175 -7.41 -7.65 -8.52
N LEU A 176 -7.64 -6.35 -8.66
CA LEU A 176 -6.69 -5.34 -9.10
C LEU A 176 -6.63 -4.26 -8.04
N VAL A 177 -5.51 -4.14 -7.35
CA VAL A 177 -5.32 -3.11 -6.32
C VAL A 177 -4.48 -1.95 -6.85
N GLY A 178 -4.81 -0.73 -6.39
CA GLY A 178 -4.06 0.48 -6.68
C GLY A 178 -3.77 0.68 -8.17
N GLY A 179 -2.50 0.91 -8.50
CA GLY A 179 -2.03 1.11 -9.86
C GLY A 179 -2.21 -0.09 -10.80
N GLY A 180 -2.40 -1.30 -10.27
CA GLY A 180 -2.69 -2.50 -11.05
C GLY A 180 -3.98 -2.34 -11.88
N SER A 181 -4.96 -1.60 -11.39
CA SER A 181 -6.20 -1.28 -12.12
C SER A 181 -5.97 -0.44 -13.39
N LEU A 182 -4.84 0.25 -13.46
CA LEU A 182 -4.39 1.04 -14.60
C LEU A 182 -3.33 0.32 -15.44
N GLY A 183 -3.04 -0.94 -15.16
CA GLY A 183 -1.99 -1.72 -15.82
C GLY A 183 -0.57 -1.42 -15.33
N LEU A 184 -0.41 -0.70 -14.22
CA LEU A 184 0.91 -0.43 -13.64
C LEU A 184 1.40 -1.66 -12.88
N GLY A 185 2.65 -2.08 -13.15
CA GLY A 185 3.28 -3.22 -12.48
C GLY A 185 2.73 -4.60 -12.86
N VAL A 186 1.89 -4.70 -13.89
CA VAL A 186 1.39 -5.96 -14.44
C VAL A 186 1.99 -6.25 -15.83
N GLU A 187 2.22 -7.53 -16.15
CA GLU A 187 2.81 -7.92 -17.43
C GLU A 187 1.83 -7.78 -18.60
N GLU A 188 0.53 -7.98 -18.33
CA GLU A 188 -0.55 -7.87 -19.29
C GLU A 188 -1.57 -6.83 -18.84
N MET A 189 -2.23 -6.19 -19.79
CA MET A 189 -3.32 -5.27 -19.46
C MET A 189 -4.45 -6.04 -18.75
N PRO A 190 -5.08 -5.45 -17.72
CA PRO A 190 -6.13 -6.11 -16.94
C PRO A 190 -7.24 -6.74 -17.79
N MET A 191 -7.63 -6.08 -18.88
CA MET A 191 -8.64 -6.61 -19.82
C MET A 191 -8.20 -7.91 -20.49
N GLN A 192 -6.93 -8.05 -20.86
CA GLN A 192 -6.37 -9.27 -21.45
C GLN A 192 -6.35 -10.41 -20.43
N ALA A 193 -5.96 -10.12 -19.18
CA ALA A 193 -6.02 -11.10 -18.11
C ALA A 193 -7.45 -11.59 -17.83
N MET A 194 -8.44 -10.70 -17.95
CA MET A 194 -9.87 -11.06 -17.78
C MET A 194 -10.40 -11.94 -18.93
N GLU A 195 -9.94 -11.72 -20.17
CA GLU A 195 -10.37 -12.52 -21.33
C GLU A 195 -9.85 -13.97 -21.30
N GLN A 196 -8.78 -14.23 -20.54
CA GLN A 196 -8.16 -15.55 -20.44
C GLN A 196 -8.72 -16.40 -19.28
N THR A 197 -9.61 -15.85 -18.47
CA THR A 197 -10.19 -16.48 -17.28
C THR A 197 -11.66 -16.85 -17.46
#